data_bc960877562b5b02fd07e3b46140b230
#
_entry.id   bc960877562b5b02fd07e3b46140b230
#
_cell.length_a   1.000
_cell.length_b   1.000
_cell.length_c   1.000
_cell.angle_alpha   90.00
_cell.angle_beta   90.00
_cell.angle_gamma   90.00
#
_symmetry.space_group_name_H-M   'P 1'
#
loop_
_entity.id
_entity.type
_entity.pdbx_description
1 polymer ?
#
loop_
_entity_poly.entity_id
_entity_poly.type
_entity_poly.pdbx_seq_one_letter_code
_entity_poly.pdbx_strand_id
1 'polypeptide(L)'
;MIDAQQASAEDQTAVILLADIADASRLGGWSRIVRGPRALRGISGLLLSKVLGSGLDGGFDLRPSRSRQGVFALFDSSQKAQDFIAHSALVRAYQDRSNEFCWATLKTFSCRGSWDGISLQVNAEPPAHGPVAALTRASIKFSKAPAFWRHAPPSQTALEGVDGCQLAVGLGEAPFFRQATFSIWDNVSDMNAYARTGSHLAAIQAAQKNGYFSESMFARFVPLKVQGQWMGKHYA
;
A
#
# COMPACT_ATOMS: atom_id res chain seq x y z
N MET A 1 32.63 -5.20 6.46
CA MET A 1 31.66 -4.98 5.35
C MET A 1 30.30 -5.69 5.55
N ILE A 2 30.24 -6.70 6.42
CA ILE A 2 28.98 -7.40 6.75
C ILE A 2 28.08 -6.56 7.65
N ASP A 3 28.66 -5.77 8.58
CA ASP A 3 27.89 -4.97 9.57
C ASP A 3 27.06 -3.83 8.98
N ALA A 4 27.54 -3.15 7.92
CA ALA A 4 26.81 -2.02 7.33
C ALA A 4 25.56 -2.45 6.55
N GLN A 5 25.60 -3.63 5.93
CA GLN A 5 24.46 -4.18 5.20
C GLN A 5 23.42 -4.80 6.15
N GLN A 6 23.85 -5.36 7.26
CA GLN A 6 22.99 -5.84 8.34
C GLN A 6 22.34 -4.70 9.11
N ALA A 7 23.08 -3.64 9.46
CA ALA A 7 22.55 -2.45 10.12
C ALA A 7 21.51 -1.71 9.24
N SER A 8 21.67 -1.70 7.90
CA SER A 8 20.69 -1.11 6.99
C SER A 8 19.42 -1.96 6.87
N ALA A 9 19.51 -3.28 7.09
CA ALA A 9 18.35 -4.16 7.06
C ALA A 9 17.46 -4.00 8.32
N GLU A 10 18.09 -3.79 9.49
CA GLU A 10 17.39 -3.62 10.77
C GLU A 10 16.61 -2.30 10.86
N ASP A 11 16.95 -1.28 10.07
CA ASP A 11 16.27 0.01 10.09
C ASP A 11 15.38 0.29 8.87
N GLN A 12 15.22 -0.67 7.96
CA GLN A 12 14.39 -0.52 6.78
C GLN A 12 12.97 -0.03 7.16
N THR A 13 12.47 0.99 6.47
CA THR A 13 11.20 1.63 6.79
C THR A 13 10.38 1.85 5.52
N ALA A 14 9.14 1.37 5.53
CA ALA A 14 8.20 1.64 4.47
C ALA A 14 7.40 2.92 4.74
N VAL A 15 7.05 3.63 3.68
CA VAL A 15 6.17 4.81 3.69
C VAL A 15 5.02 4.53 2.74
N ILE A 16 3.80 4.84 3.17
CA ILE A 16 2.63 4.93 2.32
C ILE A 16 2.12 6.37 2.35
N LEU A 17 1.84 6.92 1.17
CA LEU A 17 1.14 8.21 1.02
C LEU A 17 -0.18 7.92 0.32
N LEU A 18 -1.25 8.54 0.78
CA LEU A 18 -2.57 8.51 0.16
C LEU A 18 -3.01 9.95 -0.09
N ALA A 19 -3.53 10.22 -1.28
CA ALA A 19 -3.91 11.56 -1.68
C ALA A 19 -5.20 11.55 -2.50
N ASP A 20 -6.14 12.39 -2.15
CA ASP A 20 -7.30 12.73 -2.97
C ASP A 20 -7.06 14.09 -3.62
N ILE A 21 -6.61 14.07 -4.87
CA ILE A 21 -6.15 15.26 -5.61
C ILE A 21 -7.32 16.20 -5.90
N ALA A 22 -7.20 17.45 -5.54
CA ALA A 22 -8.18 18.49 -5.83
C ALA A 22 -8.43 18.65 -7.33
N ASP A 23 -9.66 18.96 -7.71
CA ASP A 23 -10.12 19.03 -9.12
C ASP A 23 -9.25 19.92 -9.99
N ALA A 24 -8.87 21.09 -9.49
CA ALA A 24 -8.00 22.03 -10.19
C ALA A 24 -6.58 21.47 -10.47
N SER A 25 -6.17 20.41 -9.77
CA SER A 25 -4.84 19.79 -9.87
C SER A 25 -4.83 18.42 -10.55
N ARG A 26 -5.97 17.91 -11.02
CA ARG A 26 -6.12 16.54 -11.58
C ARG A 26 -5.17 16.23 -12.72
N LEU A 27 -4.98 17.16 -13.67
CA LEU A 27 -4.04 16.95 -14.78
C LEU A 27 -2.60 16.74 -14.28
N GLY A 28 -2.19 17.53 -13.27
CA GLY A 28 -0.90 17.34 -12.62
C GLY A 28 -0.80 16.01 -11.84
N GLY A 29 -1.90 15.55 -11.22
CA GLY A 29 -2.01 14.26 -10.57
C GLY A 29 -1.80 13.10 -11.55
N TRP A 30 -2.51 13.09 -12.67
CA TRP A 30 -2.33 12.11 -13.73
C TRP A 30 -0.91 12.08 -14.30
N SER A 31 -0.30 13.25 -14.50
CA SER A 31 1.09 13.33 -14.96
C SER A 31 2.07 12.67 -13.99
N ARG A 32 1.78 12.67 -12.69
CA ARG A 32 2.61 11.98 -11.68
C ARG A 32 2.51 10.46 -11.77
N ILE A 33 1.31 9.92 -11.99
CA ILE A 33 1.14 8.48 -12.25
C ILE A 33 1.90 8.07 -13.51
N VAL A 34 1.78 8.85 -14.59
CA VAL A 34 2.44 8.56 -15.87
C VAL A 34 3.98 8.68 -15.76
N ARG A 35 4.46 9.70 -15.06
CA ARG A 35 5.90 9.89 -14.81
C ARG A 35 6.44 8.86 -13.82
N GLY A 36 5.55 8.30 -12.98
CA GLY A 36 5.80 7.20 -12.07
C GLY A 36 7.07 7.37 -11.23
N PRO A 37 7.85 6.31 -11.11
CA PRO A 37 9.07 6.30 -10.28
C PRO A 37 10.15 7.29 -10.71
N ARG A 38 10.06 7.91 -11.91
CA ARG A 38 11.02 8.93 -12.33
C ARG A 38 11.03 10.16 -11.43
N ALA A 39 9.88 10.51 -10.85
CA ALA A 39 9.77 11.62 -9.88
C ALA A 39 10.44 11.31 -8.54
N LEU A 40 10.75 10.04 -8.29
CA LEU A 40 11.39 9.53 -7.08
C LEU A 40 12.87 9.14 -7.29
N ARG A 41 13.40 9.35 -8.52
CA ARG A 41 14.81 9.05 -8.80
C ARG A 41 15.74 9.97 -8.02
N GLY A 42 16.82 9.40 -7.49
CA GLY A 42 17.85 10.15 -6.76
C GLY A 42 17.49 10.49 -5.32
N ILE A 43 16.34 10.01 -4.81
CA ILE A 43 16.04 10.13 -3.38
C ILE A 43 16.97 9.21 -2.60
N SER A 44 17.67 9.79 -1.62
CA SER A 44 18.65 9.07 -0.80
C SER A 44 17.99 7.97 0.00
N GLY A 45 18.59 6.77 -0.02
CA GLY A 45 18.12 5.60 0.74
C GLY A 45 16.88 4.91 0.18
N LEU A 46 16.35 5.35 -0.97
CA LEU A 46 15.17 4.74 -1.58
C LEU A 46 15.52 3.40 -2.25
N LEU A 47 14.91 2.31 -1.76
CA LEU A 47 15.12 0.95 -2.25
C LEU A 47 14.05 0.52 -3.27
N LEU A 48 12.79 0.90 -3.01
CA LEU A 48 11.65 0.59 -3.88
C LEU A 48 10.68 1.77 -3.86
N SER A 49 10.10 2.10 -5.00
CA SER A 49 9.02 3.08 -5.05
C SER A 49 7.98 2.74 -6.09
N LYS A 50 6.72 3.02 -5.76
CA LYS A 50 5.55 2.82 -6.60
C LYS A 50 4.64 4.01 -6.51
N VAL A 51 4.23 4.54 -7.66
CA VAL A 51 3.15 5.52 -7.76
C VAL A 51 1.93 4.79 -8.30
N LEU A 52 0.84 4.85 -7.56
CA LEU A 52 -0.32 3.98 -7.72
C LEU A 52 -1.57 4.83 -7.95
N GLY A 53 -2.43 4.43 -8.85
CA GLY A 53 -3.81 4.90 -8.91
C GLY A 53 -4.67 4.14 -7.91
N SER A 54 -5.91 4.62 -7.72
CA SER A 54 -6.93 3.91 -6.93
C SER A 54 -8.15 3.63 -7.80
N GLY A 55 -8.98 2.68 -7.41
CA GLY A 55 -10.31 2.48 -7.96
C GLY A 55 -11.28 3.59 -7.57
N LEU A 56 -12.45 3.63 -8.21
CA LEU A 56 -13.52 4.58 -7.88
C LEU A 56 -13.84 4.46 -6.37
N ASP A 57 -14.05 5.59 -5.72
CA ASP A 57 -14.32 5.72 -4.29
C ASP A 57 -13.27 5.10 -3.35
N GLY A 58 -12.03 4.90 -3.83
CA GLY A 58 -10.95 4.30 -3.05
C GLY A 58 -11.02 2.78 -2.97
N GLY A 59 -11.99 2.19 -3.63
CA GLY A 59 -12.20 0.74 -3.69
C GLY A 59 -11.32 0.06 -4.74
N PHE A 60 -11.62 -1.21 -4.96
CA PHE A 60 -10.96 -2.05 -5.98
C PHE A 60 -11.73 -2.05 -7.31
N ASP A 61 -12.62 -1.08 -7.52
CA ASP A 61 -13.39 -0.97 -8.76
C ASP A 61 -12.45 -0.94 -9.97
N LEU A 62 -12.83 -1.59 -11.03
CA LEU A 62 -12.12 -1.55 -12.31
C LEU A 62 -12.15 -0.17 -12.95
N ARG A 63 -13.11 0.66 -12.55
CA ARG A 63 -13.16 2.08 -12.94
C ARG A 63 -12.13 2.84 -12.12
N PRO A 64 -11.14 3.49 -12.77
CA PRO A 64 -10.12 4.23 -12.03
C PRO A 64 -10.71 5.48 -11.39
N SER A 65 -10.28 5.78 -10.17
CA SER A 65 -10.53 7.08 -9.56
C SER A 65 -9.83 8.19 -10.35
N ARG A 66 -10.50 9.32 -10.46
CA ARG A 66 -9.93 10.51 -11.13
C ARG A 66 -9.02 11.33 -10.23
N SER A 67 -9.10 11.13 -8.93
CA SER A 67 -8.40 11.96 -7.94
C SER A 67 -7.56 11.15 -6.96
N ARG A 68 -7.97 9.93 -6.59
CA ARG A 68 -7.30 9.15 -5.56
C ARG A 68 -6.05 8.45 -6.06
N GLN A 69 -4.95 8.63 -5.36
CA GLN A 69 -3.63 8.11 -5.67
C GLN A 69 -2.93 7.65 -4.40
N GLY A 70 -1.95 6.76 -4.57
CA GLY A 70 -1.05 6.36 -3.50
C GLY A 70 0.40 6.33 -3.95
N VAL A 71 1.31 6.43 -3.00
CA VAL A 71 2.74 6.17 -3.20
C VAL A 71 3.18 5.18 -2.14
N PHE A 72 3.78 4.08 -2.57
CA PHE A 72 4.53 3.20 -1.68
C PHE A 72 6.02 3.44 -1.90
N ALA A 73 6.76 3.65 -0.83
CA ALA A 73 8.20 3.86 -0.87
C ALA A 73 8.87 3.07 0.27
N LEU A 74 9.96 2.37 -0.03
CA LEU A 74 10.76 1.62 0.92
C LEU A 74 12.13 2.26 1.03
N PHE A 75 12.55 2.57 2.25
CA PHE A 75 13.83 3.19 2.55
C PHE A 75 14.74 2.25 3.32
N ASP A 76 16.04 2.45 3.16
CA ASP A 76 17.08 1.72 3.89
C ASP A 76 17.13 2.08 5.38
N SER A 77 16.53 3.21 5.79
CA SER A 77 16.51 3.67 7.18
C SER A 77 15.30 4.52 7.52
N SER A 78 14.95 4.54 8.82
CA SER A 78 13.89 5.38 9.37
C SER A 78 14.18 6.86 9.18
N GLN A 79 15.43 7.27 9.30
CA GLN A 79 15.84 8.67 9.08
C GLN A 79 15.54 9.11 7.64
N LYS A 80 15.90 8.28 6.65
CA LYS A 80 15.64 8.59 5.22
C LYS A 80 14.15 8.66 4.91
N ALA A 81 13.36 7.78 5.52
CA ALA A 81 11.90 7.82 5.39
C ALA A 81 11.31 9.11 5.98
N GLN A 82 11.79 9.55 7.15
CA GLN A 82 11.40 10.82 7.77
C GLN A 82 11.84 12.03 6.95
N ASP A 83 13.06 12.05 6.46
CA ASP A 83 13.58 13.12 5.59
C ASP A 83 12.75 13.24 4.31
N PHE A 84 12.36 12.10 3.73
CA PHE A 84 11.47 12.08 2.56
C PHE A 84 10.12 12.73 2.86
N ILE A 85 9.48 12.39 3.98
CA ILE A 85 8.19 12.97 4.36
C ILE A 85 8.33 14.46 4.63
N ALA A 86 9.36 14.88 5.35
CA ALA A 86 9.54 16.26 5.78
C ALA A 86 9.99 17.20 4.64
N HIS A 87 10.83 16.71 3.72
CA HIS A 87 11.58 17.59 2.81
C HIS A 87 11.34 17.32 1.33
N SER A 88 10.68 16.22 0.95
CA SER A 88 10.46 15.90 -0.46
C SER A 88 9.52 16.89 -1.14
N ALA A 89 9.95 17.39 -2.29
CA ALA A 89 9.10 18.22 -3.15
C ALA A 89 7.85 17.43 -3.64
N LEU A 90 7.97 16.11 -3.77
CA LEU A 90 6.85 15.24 -4.15
C LEU A 90 5.78 15.21 -3.05
N VAL A 91 6.19 15.01 -1.78
CA VAL A 91 5.27 14.98 -0.63
C VAL A 91 4.55 16.31 -0.49
N ARG A 92 5.28 17.42 -0.53
CA ARG A 92 4.69 18.76 -0.52
C ARG A 92 3.70 18.97 -1.66
N ALA A 93 4.06 18.55 -2.87
CA ALA A 93 3.18 18.69 -4.03
C ALA A 93 1.89 17.86 -3.92
N TYR A 94 1.90 16.72 -3.22
CA TYR A 94 0.69 15.98 -2.88
C TYR A 94 -0.11 16.68 -1.79
N GLN A 95 0.54 17.11 -0.72
CA GLN A 95 -0.10 17.81 0.39
C GLN A 95 -0.80 19.10 -0.07
N ASP A 96 -0.12 19.96 -0.84
CA ASP A 96 -0.65 21.26 -1.29
C ASP A 96 -1.78 21.15 -2.33
N ARG A 97 -1.91 20.00 -3.01
CA ARG A 97 -2.81 19.81 -4.16
C ARG A 97 -3.89 18.79 -3.93
N SER A 98 -4.06 18.32 -2.72
CA SER A 98 -5.05 17.31 -2.35
C SER A 98 -6.10 17.92 -1.42
N ASN A 99 -7.35 17.47 -1.59
CA ASN A 99 -8.42 17.72 -0.63
C ASN A 99 -8.18 16.96 0.67
N GLU A 100 -7.65 15.74 0.53
CA GLU A 100 -7.24 14.89 1.64
C GLU A 100 -5.86 14.33 1.36
N PHE A 101 -5.03 14.29 2.39
CA PHE A 101 -3.70 13.72 2.35
C PHE A 101 -3.40 13.00 3.65
N CYS A 102 -2.98 11.76 3.55
CA CYS A 102 -2.61 10.93 4.68
C CYS A 102 -1.31 10.19 4.37
N TRP A 103 -0.47 9.99 5.38
CA TRP A 103 0.73 9.18 5.25
C TRP A 103 0.97 8.31 6.49
N ALA A 104 1.68 7.23 6.29
CA ALA A 104 2.14 6.37 7.37
C ALA A 104 3.59 5.93 7.16
N THR A 105 4.34 5.82 8.28
CA THR A 105 5.63 5.13 8.34
C THR A 105 5.45 3.79 9.04
N LEU A 106 6.12 2.77 8.53
CA LEU A 106 5.79 1.38 8.82
C LEU A 106 7.07 0.54 9.01
N LYS A 107 7.13 -0.27 10.08
CA LYS A 107 8.13 -1.32 10.26
C LYS A 107 7.54 -2.69 9.94
N THR A 108 8.28 -3.50 9.21
CA THR A 108 7.80 -4.80 8.74
C THR A 108 7.96 -5.88 9.81
N PHE A 109 6.88 -6.54 10.22
CA PHE A 109 6.97 -7.71 11.10
C PHE A 109 6.68 -9.04 10.38
N SER A 110 6.20 -9.00 9.15
CA SER A 110 6.03 -10.19 8.31
C SER A 110 6.04 -9.80 6.84
N CYS A 111 6.77 -10.55 6.00
CA CYS A 111 6.74 -10.41 4.56
C CYS A 111 6.84 -11.77 3.89
N ARG A 112 6.00 -12.01 2.89
CA ARG A 112 6.06 -13.18 2.01
C ARG A 112 5.97 -12.71 0.57
N GLY A 113 6.89 -13.21 -0.27
CA GLY A 113 6.96 -12.85 -1.68
C GLY A 113 7.69 -11.54 -1.93
N SER A 114 7.47 -10.95 -3.10
CA SER A 114 8.23 -9.80 -3.57
C SER A 114 7.39 -8.82 -4.38
N TRP A 115 7.93 -7.63 -4.56
CA TRP A 115 7.43 -6.59 -5.46
C TRP A 115 8.58 -6.16 -6.38
N ASP A 116 8.48 -6.48 -7.68
CA ASP A 116 9.57 -6.35 -8.66
C ASP A 116 10.88 -7.03 -8.19
N GLY A 117 10.74 -8.24 -7.62
CA GLY A 117 11.85 -9.01 -7.09
C GLY A 117 12.38 -8.56 -5.73
N ILE A 118 11.90 -7.45 -5.16
CA ILE A 118 12.31 -6.94 -3.86
C ILE A 118 11.37 -7.45 -2.77
N SER A 119 11.94 -8.12 -1.76
CA SER A 119 11.23 -8.50 -0.52
C SER A 119 11.59 -7.52 0.59
N LEU A 120 10.62 -7.24 1.47
CA LEU A 120 10.87 -6.37 2.62
C LEU A 120 11.55 -7.16 3.73
N GLN A 121 12.52 -6.52 4.39
CA GLN A 121 13.19 -7.10 5.55
C GLN A 121 12.26 -7.04 6.76
N VAL A 122 12.15 -8.15 7.47
CA VAL A 122 11.44 -8.22 8.75
C VAL A 122 12.35 -7.62 9.81
N ASN A 123 11.91 -6.54 10.44
CA ASN A 123 12.69 -5.76 11.40
C ASN A 123 11.85 -5.22 12.57
N ALA A 124 10.71 -5.84 12.82
CA ALA A 124 9.88 -5.61 13.99
C ALA A 124 9.27 -6.93 14.44
N GLU A 125 8.83 -6.97 15.68
CA GLU A 125 8.02 -8.08 16.22
C GLU A 125 6.53 -7.78 16.05
N PRO A 126 5.68 -8.81 15.90
CA PRO A 126 4.24 -8.61 15.91
C PRO A 126 3.83 -7.94 17.21
N PRO A 127 3.07 -6.83 17.17
CA PRO A 127 2.67 -6.15 18.39
C PRO A 127 1.65 -7.00 19.15
N ALA A 128 1.82 -7.10 20.48
CA ALA A 128 0.84 -7.76 21.35
C ALA A 128 -0.50 -7.01 21.37
N HIS A 129 -0.45 -5.68 21.29
CA HIS A 129 -1.60 -4.78 21.29
C HIS A 129 -1.36 -3.61 20.35
N GLY A 130 -2.46 -2.96 19.93
CA GLY A 130 -2.42 -1.76 19.13
C GLY A 130 -2.47 -2.01 17.61
N PRO A 131 -2.39 -0.94 16.82
CA PRO A 131 -2.67 -0.98 15.40
C PRO A 131 -1.63 -1.76 14.61
N VAL A 132 -2.12 -2.40 13.55
CA VAL A 132 -1.29 -3.07 12.54
C VAL A 132 -1.72 -2.65 11.15
N ALA A 133 -0.79 -2.69 10.20
CA ALA A 133 -1.12 -2.46 8.80
C ALA A 133 -0.80 -3.70 7.95
N ALA A 134 -1.52 -3.84 6.85
CA ALA A 134 -1.30 -4.89 5.87
C ALA A 134 -1.21 -4.30 4.46
N LEU A 135 -0.26 -4.80 3.68
CA LEU A 135 -0.14 -4.55 2.25
C LEU A 135 -0.17 -5.88 1.52
N THR A 136 -1.19 -6.06 0.71
CA THR A 136 -1.30 -7.20 -0.20
C THR A 136 -1.13 -6.69 -1.62
N ARG A 137 -0.21 -7.28 -2.36
CA ARG A 137 0.04 -6.92 -3.76
C ARG A 137 0.12 -8.17 -4.63
N ALA A 138 -0.45 -8.10 -5.83
CA ALA A 138 -0.37 -9.19 -6.79
C ALA A 138 -0.25 -8.68 -8.24
N SER A 139 0.59 -9.35 -9.03
CA SER A 139 0.60 -9.30 -10.48
C SER A 139 -0.19 -10.47 -11.03
N ILE A 140 -1.32 -10.18 -11.66
CA ILE A 140 -2.23 -11.18 -12.21
C ILE A 140 -1.71 -11.61 -13.58
N LYS A 141 -1.59 -12.91 -13.80
CA LYS A 141 -1.24 -13.47 -15.12
C LYS A 141 -2.28 -13.07 -16.15
N PHE A 142 -1.84 -12.58 -17.31
CA PHE A 142 -2.73 -12.09 -18.36
C PHE A 142 -3.83 -13.10 -18.73
N SER A 143 -3.43 -14.37 -18.92
CA SER A 143 -4.35 -15.46 -19.26
C SER A 143 -5.37 -15.81 -18.15
N LYS A 144 -5.12 -15.37 -16.92
CA LYS A 144 -5.96 -15.67 -15.75
C LYS A 144 -6.80 -14.48 -15.28
N ALA A 145 -6.61 -13.30 -15.85
CA ALA A 145 -7.31 -12.09 -15.43
C ALA A 145 -8.85 -12.22 -15.47
N PRO A 146 -9.49 -12.76 -16.53
CA PRO A 146 -10.94 -12.92 -16.54
C PRO A 146 -11.47 -13.83 -15.41
N ALA A 147 -10.73 -14.87 -15.06
CA ALA A 147 -11.10 -15.79 -13.97
C ALA A 147 -10.91 -15.13 -12.59
N PHE A 148 -9.81 -14.39 -12.40
CA PHE A 148 -9.56 -13.63 -11.18
C PHE A 148 -10.67 -12.62 -10.91
N TRP A 149 -11.03 -11.81 -11.90
CA TRP A 149 -12.01 -10.72 -11.73
C TRP A 149 -13.45 -11.20 -11.51
N ARG A 150 -13.76 -12.45 -11.80
CA ARG A 150 -15.06 -13.04 -11.40
C ARG A 150 -15.17 -13.26 -9.88
N HIS A 151 -14.06 -13.41 -9.17
CA HIS A 151 -14.01 -13.67 -7.73
C HIS A 151 -13.62 -12.45 -6.89
N ALA A 152 -13.02 -11.42 -7.50
CA ALA A 152 -12.53 -10.24 -6.79
C ALA A 152 -13.63 -9.30 -6.24
N PRO A 153 -14.73 -9.00 -6.95
CA PRO A 153 -15.74 -8.03 -6.49
C PRO A 153 -16.35 -8.32 -5.12
N PRO A 154 -16.68 -9.59 -4.76
CA PRO A 154 -17.26 -9.88 -3.43
C PRO A 154 -16.33 -9.58 -2.25
N SER A 155 -15.01 -9.53 -2.48
CA SER A 155 -14.05 -9.25 -1.42
C SER A 155 -13.87 -7.75 -1.14
N GLN A 156 -14.36 -6.87 -2.00
CA GLN A 156 -14.24 -5.42 -1.87
C GLN A 156 -15.28 -4.82 -0.93
N THR A 157 -16.53 -5.14 -1.17
CA THR A 157 -17.65 -4.74 -0.30
C THR A 157 -17.51 -5.30 1.11
N ALA A 158 -16.72 -6.36 1.29
CA ALA A 158 -16.47 -6.97 2.58
C ALA A 158 -15.50 -6.18 3.49
N LEU A 159 -14.80 -5.15 2.99
CA LEU A 159 -13.92 -4.29 3.81
C LEU A 159 -14.61 -3.04 4.36
N GLU A 160 -15.69 -2.61 3.72
CA GLU A 160 -16.46 -1.46 4.18
C GLU A 160 -17.27 -1.85 5.43
N GLY A 161 -17.02 -1.17 6.55
CA GLY A 161 -17.73 -1.38 7.80
C GLY A 161 -17.33 -2.63 8.60
N VAL A 162 -16.18 -3.25 8.29
CA VAL A 162 -15.62 -4.33 9.10
C VAL A 162 -15.10 -3.79 10.42
N ASP A 163 -15.55 -4.38 11.51
CA ASP A 163 -15.07 -4.05 12.85
C ASP A 163 -13.54 -4.17 12.92
N GLY A 164 -12.93 -3.16 13.55
CA GLY A 164 -11.48 -3.09 13.69
C GLY A 164 -10.72 -2.61 12.44
N CYS A 165 -11.37 -2.40 11.29
CA CYS A 165 -10.73 -1.82 10.11
C CYS A 165 -10.76 -0.29 10.18
N GLN A 166 -9.60 0.34 10.43
CA GLN A 166 -9.50 1.79 10.54
C GLN A 166 -9.39 2.50 9.19
N LEU A 167 -8.71 1.86 8.22
CA LEU A 167 -8.47 2.38 6.89
C LEU A 167 -8.32 1.20 5.93
N ALA A 168 -8.95 1.30 4.76
CA ALA A 168 -8.69 0.39 3.65
C ALA A 168 -8.69 1.17 2.33
N VAL A 169 -7.77 0.83 1.43
CA VAL A 169 -7.69 1.44 0.10
C VAL A 169 -7.21 0.43 -0.93
N GLY A 170 -7.88 0.40 -2.06
CA GLY A 170 -7.44 -0.31 -3.26
C GLY A 170 -6.49 0.56 -4.07
N LEU A 171 -5.37 0.00 -4.47
CA LEU A 171 -4.32 0.67 -5.23
C LEU A 171 -3.89 -0.19 -6.43
N GLY A 172 -3.32 0.41 -7.46
CA GLY A 172 -2.85 -0.34 -8.62
C GLY A 172 -1.83 0.42 -9.46
N GLU A 173 -0.83 -0.29 -9.99
CA GLU A 173 0.13 0.23 -10.96
C GLU A 173 -0.43 0.21 -12.38
N ALA A 174 -1.25 -0.81 -12.68
CA ALA A 174 -1.89 -0.99 -13.95
C ALA A 174 -3.29 -1.59 -13.73
N PRO A 175 -4.33 -0.98 -14.31
CA PRO A 175 -5.69 -1.53 -14.24
C PRO A 175 -5.68 -3.00 -14.66
N PHE A 176 -6.48 -3.83 -13.99
CA PHE A 176 -6.71 -5.25 -14.27
C PHE A 176 -5.56 -6.21 -13.91
N PHE A 177 -4.28 -5.78 -13.89
CA PHE A 177 -3.15 -6.70 -13.84
C PHE A 177 -2.25 -6.55 -12.61
N ARG A 178 -2.12 -5.36 -12.05
CA ARG A 178 -1.24 -5.08 -10.92
C ARG A 178 -1.99 -4.35 -9.83
N GLN A 179 -2.49 -5.13 -8.90
CA GLN A 179 -3.35 -4.66 -7.81
C GLN A 179 -2.62 -4.71 -6.48
N ALA A 180 -2.96 -3.76 -5.63
CA ALA A 180 -2.53 -3.75 -4.24
C ALA A 180 -3.70 -3.32 -3.34
N THR A 181 -3.66 -3.77 -2.09
CA THR A 181 -4.54 -3.30 -1.01
C THR A 181 -3.67 -2.85 0.14
N PHE A 182 -3.93 -1.68 0.66
CA PHE A 182 -3.38 -1.25 1.92
C PHE A 182 -4.50 -1.08 2.93
N SER A 183 -4.30 -1.56 4.16
CA SER A 183 -5.27 -1.44 5.24
C SER A 183 -4.59 -1.26 6.59
N ILE A 184 -5.27 -0.57 7.52
CA ILE A 184 -4.87 -0.39 8.93
C ILE A 184 -5.99 -0.96 9.79
N TRP A 185 -5.63 -1.69 10.83
CA TRP A 185 -6.50 -2.41 11.74
C TRP A 185 -6.20 -2.05 13.18
N ASP A 186 -7.20 -2.17 14.05
CA ASP A 186 -7.05 -1.92 15.48
C ASP A 186 -6.03 -2.87 16.13
N ASN A 187 -5.96 -4.11 15.64
CA ASN A 187 -5.02 -5.12 16.14
C ASN A 187 -4.86 -6.30 15.17
N VAL A 188 -3.95 -7.21 15.50
CA VAL A 188 -3.63 -8.43 14.73
C VAL A 188 -4.83 -9.39 14.67
N SER A 189 -5.65 -9.44 15.73
CA SER A 189 -6.81 -10.36 15.81
C SER A 189 -7.85 -10.01 14.75
N ASP A 190 -8.24 -8.73 14.67
CA ASP A 190 -9.27 -8.24 13.73
C ASP A 190 -8.79 -8.40 12.29
N MET A 191 -7.54 -8.04 12.00
CA MET A 191 -6.93 -8.28 10.70
C MET A 191 -6.96 -9.77 10.30
N ASN A 192 -6.63 -10.67 11.24
CA ASN A 192 -6.63 -12.11 10.98
C ASN A 192 -8.05 -12.67 10.84
N ALA A 193 -9.01 -12.18 11.62
CA ALA A 193 -10.41 -12.57 11.51
C ALA A 193 -10.94 -12.29 10.10
N TYR A 194 -10.72 -11.09 9.59
CA TYR A 194 -11.07 -10.74 8.21
C TYR A 194 -10.35 -11.63 7.18
N ALA A 195 -9.03 -11.81 7.31
CA ALA A 195 -8.23 -12.57 6.35
C ALA A 195 -8.63 -14.06 6.26
N ARG A 196 -9.22 -14.60 7.32
CA ARG A 196 -9.57 -16.03 7.44
C ARG A 196 -11.06 -16.33 7.26
N THR A 197 -11.88 -15.35 6.91
CA THR A 197 -13.33 -15.50 6.80
C THR A 197 -13.87 -15.05 5.45
N GLY A 198 -15.08 -15.50 5.14
CA GLY A 198 -15.90 -15.00 4.05
C GLY A 198 -15.28 -15.05 2.65
N SER A 199 -15.65 -14.07 1.86
CA SER A 199 -15.22 -13.92 0.45
C SER A 199 -13.72 -13.70 0.28
N HIS A 200 -13.05 -13.09 1.28
CA HIS A 200 -11.61 -12.86 1.20
C HIS A 200 -10.81 -14.17 1.29
N LEU A 201 -11.17 -15.05 2.22
CA LEU A 201 -10.56 -16.39 2.30
C LEU A 201 -10.80 -17.17 1.01
N ALA A 202 -12.03 -17.15 0.48
CA ALA A 202 -12.35 -17.84 -0.76
C ALA A 202 -11.50 -17.31 -1.95
N ALA A 203 -11.29 -15.99 -2.03
CA ALA A 203 -10.44 -15.38 -3.06
C ALA A 203 -8.97 -15.80 -2.93
N ILE A 204 -8.43 -15.86 -1.70
CA ILE A 204 -7.06 -16.34 -1.43
C ILE A 204 -6.91 -17.79 -1.86
N GLN A 205 -7.83 -18.68 -1.46
CA GLN A 205 -7.81 -20.09 -1.81
C GLN A 205 -7.92 -20.31 -3.33
N ALA A 206 -8.81 -19.56 -4.00
CA ALA A 206 -8.95 -19.61 -5.44
C ALA A 206 -7.67 -19.14 -6.14
N ALA A 207 -7.03 -18.08 -5.64
CA ALA A 207 -5.80 -17.56 -6.21
C ALA A 207 -4.64 -18.56 -6.10
N GLN A 208 -4.51 -19.22 -4.97
CA GLN A 208 -3.50 -20.28 -4.73
C GLN A 208 -3.77 -21.50 -5.61
N LYS A 209 -5.00 -22.04 -5.58
CA LYS A 209 -5.39 -23.23 -6.33
C LYS A 209 -5.20 -23.07 -7.84
N ASN A 210 -5.54 -21.92 -8.38
CA ASN A 210 -5.55 -21.66 -9.84
C ASN A 210 -4.27 -20.99 -10.34
N GLY A 211 -3.34 -20.64 -9.45
CA GLY A 211 -2.07 -20.00 -9.80
C GLY A 211 -2.27 -18.69 -10.58
N TYR A 212 -3.16 -17.80 -10.09
CA TYR A 212 -3.51 -16.55 -10.77
C TYR A 212 -2.36 -15.55 -10.86
N PHE A 213 -1.41 -15.60 -9.92
CA PHE A 213 -0.38 -14.60 -9.82
C PHE A 213 0.95 -15.03 -10.48
N SER A 214 1.61 -14.10 -11.15
CA SER A 214 3.00 -14.24 -11.59
C SER A 214 3.97 -13.78 -10.50
N GLU A 215 3.55 -12.83 -9.68
CA GLU A 215 4.28 -12.35 -8.52
C GLU A 215 3.26 -11.84 -7.49
N SER A 216 3.57 -12.00 -6.21
CA SER A 216 2.74 -11.44 -5.13
C SER A 216 3.61 -11.09 -3.92
N MET A 217 3.15 -10.13 -3.13
CA MET A 217 3.71 -9.78 -1.84
C MET A 217 2.60 -9.59 -0.82
N PHE A 218 2.79 -10.19 0.35
CA PHE A 218 1.94 -10.06 1.51
C PHE A 218 2.80 -9.56 2.66
N ALA A 219 2.68 -8.30 3.00
CA ALA A 219 3.47 -7.67 4.06
C ALA A 219 2.56 -7.17 5.19
N ARG A 220 3.06 -7.29 6.42
CA ARG A 220 2.40 -6.82 7.64
C ARG A 220 3.34 -5.91 8.39
N PHE A 221 2.79 -4.85 8.98
CA PHE A 221 3.58 -3.77 9.56
C PHE A 221 3.05 -3.35 10.92
N VAL A 222 3.97 -2.86 11.73
CA VAL A 222 3.69 -1.99 12.87
C VAL A 222 3.70 -0.56 12.34
N PRO A 223 2.58 0.20 12.38
CA PRO A 223 2.60 1.62 12.09
C PRO A 223 3.41 2.36 13.17
N LEU A 224 4.44 3.10 12.76
CA LEU A 224 5.20 3.97 13.66
C LEU A 224 4.49 5.30 13.85
N LYS A 225 3.92 5.81 12.76
CA LYS A 225 3.14 7.03 12.72
C LYS A 225 2.15 6.98 11.58
N VAL A 226 0.93 7.46 11.83
CA VAL A 226 -0.08 7.72 10.80
C VAL A 226 -0.55 9.15 11.00
N GLN A 227 -0.58 9.95 9.95
CA GLN A 227 -0.92 11.37 10.06
C GLN A 227 -1.64 11.89 8.83
N GLY A 228 -2.60 12.80 9.05
CA GLY A 228 -3.34 13.48 8.00
C GLY A 228 -4.82 13.11 7.98
N GLN A 229 -5.46 13.21 6.82
CA GLN A 229 -6.88 12.93 6.63
C GLN A 229 -7.09 11.98 5.46
N TRP A 230 -7.96 10.98 5.64
CA TRP A 230 -8.36 10.06 4.59
C TRP A 230 -9.80 9.62 4.78
N MET A 231 -10.64 9.78 3.73
CA MET A 231 -12.08 9.45 3.72
C MET A 231 -12.83 10.08 4.90
N GLY A 232 -12.56 11.36 5.18
CA GLY A 232 -13.18 12.13 6.27
C GLY A 232 -12.62 11.83 7.66
N LYS A 233 -11.81 10.79 7.83
CA LYS A 233 -11.21 10.43 9.11
C LYS A 233 -9.86 11.10 9.30
N HIS A 234 -9.62 11.69 10.48
CA HIS A 234 -8.36 12.29 10.87
C HIS A 234 -7.47 11.29 11.61
N TYR A 235 -6.19 11.35 11.30
CA TYR A 235 -5.10 10.58 11.94
C TYR A 235 -4.06 11.56 12.47
N ALA A 236 -3.61 11.38 13.73
CA ALA A 236 -2.68 12.28 14.43
C ALA A 236 -1.54 11.50 15.10
#